data_b21efcb1bde79f6ee5f8f6252842d09e
#
_entry.id   b21efcb1bde79f6ee5f8f6252842d09e
#
_cell.length_a   1.000
_cell.length_b   1.000
_cell.length_c   1.000
_cell.angle_alpha   90.00
_cell.angle_beta   90.00
_cell.angle_gamma   90.00
#
_symmetry.space_group_name_H-M   'P 1'
#
loop_
_entity.id
_entity.type
_entity.pdbx_description
1 polymer ?
#
loop_
_entity_poly.entity_id
_entity_poly.type
_entity_poly.pdbx_seq_one_letter_code
_entity_poly.pdbx_strand_id
1 'polypeptide(L)'
;MNSAKGAQANAPLLKVGMLGAGVVGGQVARLLVEQNSDLAARSGSQLALVAISVKDLKKPRPDLIRSGVSVTSDGESIVNDPQIDIIIEVMGGIEPARSLILQALKNGKSVVTANKALLAQHGAELYEAAADNGVDIYFEAAVAGAIPIIRPLRESLAGDQVKRVIGIVNGTTNYILSKMAASGASFESALKEAQALGYAEADPTADVEGFDAAAKAAILASLAFHSRVTAADVFREGISDVTADIVRIANEMNHVVKLLAIAQLTDDGRIAVRVHPALLPKEHPLASVRDAFNAVFVEAKSAGELMFYGRGAGGEPTASAILGDLVAVARHRALGGLGPKESSYAERSIAPMGETETRYLIRLNVSDRPGVLASVAQVFAAHSVSIQTVRQDGSDEQAELIVVTHSAMDSALSATVADLRKLDTVRSVETVIRVEGGAN
;
A
#
# COMPACT_ATOMS: atom_id res chain seq x y z
N MET A 1 9.76 -42.38 12.20
CA MET A 1 8.65 -41.55 12.75
C MET A 1 8.73 -41.20 14.26
N ASN A 2 9.71 -41.72 15.01
CA ASN A 2 9.83 -41.48 16.46
C ASN A 2 10.77 -40.33 16.85
N SER A 3 11.58 -39.77 15.96
CA SER A 3 12.50 -38.65 16.28
C SER A 3 11.82 -37.28 16.33
N ALA A 4 10.69 -37.09 15.65
CA ALA A 4 9.99 -35.80 15.62
C ALA A 4 9.18 -35.51 16.90
N LYS A 5 8.73 -36.53 17.60
CA LYS A 5 7.99 -36.36 18.88
C LYS A 5 8.86 -35.96 20.07
N GLY A 6 10.17 -36.32 20.05
CA GLY A 6 11.09 -35.98 21.15
C GLY A 6 11.60 -34.53 21.11
N ALA A 7 11.67 -33.92 19.92
CA ALA A 7 12.15 -32.53 19.76
C ALA A 7 11.11 -31.48 20.19
N GLN A 8 9.81 -31.82 20.18
CA GLN A 8 8.75 -30.89 20.62
C GLN A 8 8.63 -30.74 22.13
N ALA A 9 9.06 -31.73 22.91
CA ALA A 9 8.95 -31.71 24.38
C ALA A 9 9.89 -30.68 25.06
N ASN A 10 10.96 -30.24 24.40
CA ASN A 10 11.96 -29.30 24.90
C ASN A 10 11.94 -27.93 24.20
N ALA A 11 10.98 -27.65 23.34
CA ALA A 11 10.88 -26.34 22.66
C ALA A 11 10.55 -25.25 23.67
N PRO A 12 11.25 -24.10 23.65
CA PRO A 12 10.95 -22.99 24.54
C PRO A 12 9.51 -22.51 24.37
N LEU A 13 8.87 -22.17 25.49
CA LEU A 13 7.54 -21.57 25.49
C LEU A 13 7.69 -20.04 25.39
N LEU A 14 7.15 -19.45 24.32
CA LEU A 14 7.05 -18.00 24.15
C LEU A 14 5.62 -17.56 24.43
N LYS A 15 5.47 -16.64 25.37
CA LYS A 15 4.17 -16.06 25.74
C LYS A 15 3.89 -14.81 24.92
N VAL A 16 2.70 -14.77 24.34
CA VAL A 16 2.25 -13.71 23.44
C VAL A 16 1.17 -12.88 24.14
N GLY A 17 1.36 -11.57 24.19
CA GLY A 17 0.33 -10.58 24.54
C GLY A 17 -0.23 -9.93 23.28
N MET A 18 -1.51 -9.61 23.25
CA MET A 18 -2.14 -8.97 22.10
C MET A 18 -2.87 -7.69 22.48
N LEU A 19 -2.63 -6.62 21.74
CA LEU A 19 -3.29 -5.32 21.86
C LEU A 19 -4.33 -5.18 20.76
N GLY A 20 -5.61 -5.36 21.13
CA GLY A 20 -6.74 -5.33 20.22
C GLY A 20 -7.30 -6.72 19.87
N ALA A 21 -8.64 -6.87 19.91
CA ALA A 21 -9.37 -8.06 19.49
C ALA A 21 -10.59 -7.67 18.63
N GLY A 22 -10.33 -6.85 17.62
CA GLY A 22 -11.28 -6.54 16.56
C GLY A 22 -11.38 -7.69 15.55
N VAL A 23 -11.75 -7.38 14.31
CA VAL A 23 -11.87 -8.38 13.21
C VAL A 23 -10.56 -9.14 13.00
N VAL A 24 -9.43 -8.44 12.90
CA VAL A 24 -8.12 -9.05 12.69
C VAL A 24 -7.64 -9.79 13.92
N GLY A 25 -7.61 -9.13 15.09
CA GLY A 25 -7.13 -9.75 16.34
C GLY A 25 -7.93 -10.98 16.76
N GLY A 26 -9.25 -11.00 16.51
CA GLY A 26 -10.09 -12.19 16.72
C GLY A 26 -9.64 -13.37 15.84
N GLN A 27 -9.29 -13.12 14.58
CA GLN A 27 -8.78 -14.16 13.68
C GLN A 27 -7.37 -14.62 14.05
N VAL A 28 -6.49 -13.71 14.47
CA VAL A 28 -5.15 -14.06 14.99
C VAL A 28 -5.28 -15.00 16.18
N ALA A 29 -6.12 -14.66 17.16
CA ALA A 29 -6.33 -15.48 18.34
C ALA A 29 -6.89 -16.87 17.99
N ARG A 30 -7.90 -16.93 17.10
CA ARG A 30 -8.47 -18.18 16.63
C ARG A 30 -7.43 -19.07 15.94
N LEU A 31 -6.73 -18.53 14.94
CA LEU A 31 -5.76 -19.29 14.16
C LEU A 31 -4.54 -19.72 15.00
N LEU A 32 -4.11 -18.90 15.95
CA LEU A 32 -3.02 -19.25 16.87
C LEU A 32 -3.38 -20.46 17.74
N VAL A 33 -4.65 -20.60 18.14
CA VAL A 33 -5.14 -21.77 18.88
C VAL A 33 -5.30 -22.98 17.97
N GLU A 34 -5.99 -22.81 16.82
CA GLU A 34 -6.29 -23.89 15.89
C GLU A 34 -5.03 -24.50 15.24
N GLN A 35 -4.02 -23.69 14.94
CA GLN A 35 -2.79 -24.11 14.25
C GLN A 35 -1.58 -24.18 15.19
N ASN A 36 -1.78 -24.18 16.51
CA ASN A 36 -0.70 -24.05 17.49
C ASN A 36 0.44 -25.06 17.29
N SER A 37 0.13 -26.34 17.07
CA SER A 37 1.13 -27.38 16.86
C SER A 37 1.96 -27.20 15.59
N ASP A 38 1.34 -26.75 14.51
CA ASP A 38 2.01 -26.48 13.24
C ASP A 38 2.89 -25.23 13.31
N LEU A 39 2.38 -24.17 13.94
CA LEU A 39 3.14 -22.94 14.19
C LEU A 39 4.35 -23.21 15.10
N ALA A 40 4.18 -24.04 16.14
CA ALA A 40 5.28 -24.46 17.00
C ALA A 40 6.36 -25.27 16.24
N ALA A 41 5.94 -26.20 15.37
CA ALA A 41 6.86 -26.94 14.54
C ALA A 41 7.66 -26.06 13.57
N ARG A 42 7.03 -25.02 13.03
CA ARG A 42 7.66 -24.07 12.10
C ARG A 42 8.56 -23.07 12.80
N SER A 43 8.21 -22.61 14.00
CA SER A 43 9.00 -21.63 14.76
C SER A 43 10.12 -22.25 15.60
N GLY A 44 10.00 -23.53 15.93
CA GLY A 44 10.88 -24.18 16.91
C GLY A 44 10.56 -23.81 18.36
N SER A 45 9.43 -23.15 18.63
CA SER A 45 8.99 -22.71 19.96
C SER A 45 7.51 -22.93 20.13
N GLN A 46 7.06 -23.26 21.34
CA GLN A 46 5.64 -23.25 21.66
C GLN A 46 5.16 -21.80 21.79
N LEU A 47 4.00 -21.49 21.20
CA LEU A 47 3.41 -20.15 21.20
C LEU A 47 2.14 -20.17 22.04
N ALA A 48 2.08 -19.38 23.11
CA ALA A 48 0.92 -19.27 23.96
C ALA A 48 0.40 -17.84 24.00
N LEU A 49 -0.81 -17.62 23.50
CA LEU A 49 -1.53 -16.36 23.72
C LEU A 49 -2.03 -16.34 25.16
N VAL A 50 -1.49 -15.44 25.99
CA VAL A 50 -1.78 -15.42 27.43
C VAL A 50 -2.65 -14.25 27.87
N ALA A 51 -2.58 -13.12 27.15
CA ALA A 51 -3.32 -11.92 27.49
C ALA A 51 -3.74 -11.12 26.26
N ILE A 52 -4.92 -10.50 26.32
CA ILE A 52 -5.44 -9.61 25.26
C ILE A 52 -6.01 -8.34 25.90
N SER A 53 -5.64 -7.18 25.40
CA SER A 53 -6.33 -5.94 25.73
C SER A 53 -7.41 -5.59 24.72
N VAL A 54 -8.56 -5.11 25.22
CA VAL A 54 -9.72 -4.73 24.39
C VAL A 54 -10.34 -3.43 24.90
N LYS A 55 -10.87 -2.62 24.01
CA LYS A 55 -11.56 -1.37 24.37
C LYS A 55 -12.87 -1.63 25.14
N ASP A 56 -13.59 -2.67 24.75
CA ASP A 56 -14.91 -3.02 25.35
C ASP A 56 -14.89 -4.42 25.94
N LEU A 57 -14.87 -4.49 27.27
CA LEU A 57 -14.93 -5.75 28.02
C LEU A 57 -16.33 -6.40 28.03
N LYS A 58 -17.39 -5.63 27.73
CA LYS A 58 -18.77 -6.15 27.73
C LYS A 58 -19.05 -7.02 26.50
N LYS A 59 -18.29 -6.86 25.42
CA LYS A 59 -18.45 -7.69 24.21
C LYS A 59 -18.04 -9.13 24.51
N PRO A 60 -18.96 -10.12 24.38
CA PRO A 60 -18.66 -11.52 24.70
C PRO A 60 -17.52 -12.08 23.83
N ARG A 61 -16.60 -12.81 24.48
CA ARG A 61 -15.49 -13.52 23.83
C ARG A 61 -15.29 -14.89 24.47
N PRO A 62 -16.32 -15.78 24.41
CA PRO A 62 -16.33 -17.03 25.17
C PRO A 62 -15.18 -17.97 24.79
N ASP A 63 -14.76 -17.98 23.50
CA ASP A 63 -13.71 -18.87 23.03
C ASP A 63 -12.33 -18.48 23.57
N LEU A 64 -12.05 -17.17 23.70
CA LEU A 64 -10.81 -16.68 24.31
C LEU A 64 -10.74 -17.01 25.80
N ILE A 65 -11.86 -16.84 26.52
CA ILE A 65 -11.94 -17.16 27.96
C ILE A 65 -11.78 -18.67 28.19
N ARG A 66 -12.39 -19.51 27.35
CA ARG A 66 -12.25 -20.99 27.43
C ARG A 66 -10.80 -21.43 27.17
N SER A 67 -10.04 -20.70 26.36
CA SER A 67 -8.62 -20.97 26.08
C SER A 67 -7.68 -20.55 27.23
N GLY A 68 -8.19 -20.00 28.34
CA GLY A 68 -7.39 -19.53 29.47
C GLY A 68 -6.67 -18.20 29.21
N VAL A 69 -7.07 -17.46 28.18
CA VAL A 69 -6.51 -16.15 27.82
C VAL A 69 -7.11 -15.07 28.75
N SER A 70 -6.27 -14.30 29.41
CA SER A 70 -6.68 -13.13 30.19
C SER A 70 -7.18 -12.01 29.29
N VAL A 71 -8.36 -11.45 29.56
CA VAL A 71 -8.92 -10.33 28.80
C VAL A 71 -9.02 -9.11 29.72
N THR A 72 -8.36 -8.02 29.34
CA THR A 72 -8.31 -6.76 30.10
C THR A 72 -8.62 -5.56 29.22
N SER A 73 -8.93 -4.41 29.82
CA SER A 73 -8.91 -3.10 29.13
C SER A 73 -7.59 -2.35 29.29
N ASP A 74 -6.68 -2.88 30.11
CA ASP A 74 -5.40 -2.29 30.44
C ASP A 74 -4.29 -2.87 29.54
N GLY A 75 -3.93 -2.14 28.47
CA GLY A 75 -2.83 -2.51 27.59
C GLY A 75 -1.46 -2.36 28.25
N GLU A 76 -1.31 -1.44 29.21
CA GLU A 76 -0.06 -1.21 29.94
C GLU A 76 0.32 -2.42 30.79
N SER A 77 -0.66 -3.06 31.44
CA SER A 77 -0.41 -4.28 32.20
C SER A 77 0.18 -5.40 31.35
N ILE A 78 -0.23 -5.51 30.07
CA ILE A 78 0.28 -6.53 29.13
C ILE A 78 1.72 -6.21 28.70
N VAL A 79 2.01 -4.97 28.30
CA VAL A 79 3.36 -4.61 27.82
C VAL A 79 4.39 -4.56 28.96
N ASN A 80 3.94 -4.42 30.22
CA ASN A 80 4.80 -4.42 31.40
C ASN A 80 4.92 -5.80 32.06
N ASP A 81 4.13 -6.81 31.67
CA ASP A 81 4.24 -8.16 32.25
C ASP A 81 5.58 -8.81 31.85
N PRO A 82 6.48 -9.10 32.80
CA PRO A 82 7.80 -9.68 32.51
C PRO A 82 7.72 -11.11 31.95
N GLN A 83 6.58 -11.76 32.04
CA GLN A 83 6.37 -13.11 31.51
C GLN A 83 5.98 -13.13 30.03
N ILE A 84 5.64 -11.99 29.45
CA ILE A 84 5.26 -11.89 28.03
C ILE A 84 6.52 -11.58 27.20
N ASP A 85 6.73 -12.35 26.15
CA ASP A 85 7.91 -12.27 25.28
C ASP A 85 7.67 -11.45 24.01
N ILE A 86 6.46 -11.55 23.44
CA ILE A 86 6.10 -10.97 22.15
C ILE A 86 4.76 -10.23 22.28
N ILE A 87 4.68 -9.05 21.70
CA ILE A 87 3.45 -8.27 21.60
C ILE A 87 2.96 -8.26 20.15
N ILE A 88 1.66 -8.55 19.96
CA ILE A 88 0.96 -8.34 18.69
C ILE A 88 0.08 -7.09 18.86
N GLU A 89 0.28 -6.06 18.04
CA GLU A 89 -0.53 -4.84 18.02
C GLU A 89 -1.43 -4.80 16.79
N VAL A 90 -2.75 -4.80 17.03
CA VAL A 90 -3.82 -4.75 16.01
C VAL A 90 -5.00 -3.87 16.48
N MET A 91 -4.69 -2.83 17.24
CA MET A 91 -5.70 -1.90 17.74
C MET A 91 -5.90 -0.70 16.80
N GLY A 92 -4.88 -0.35 16.01
CA GLY A 92 -4.91 0.78 15.08
C GLY A 92 -4.86 2.15 15.77
N GLY A 93 -4.82 3.22 14.98
CA GLY A 93 -4.63 4.58 15.47
C GLY A 93 -3.18 4.87 15.84
N ILE A 94 -2.88 6.10 16.26
CA ILE A 94 -1.52 6.48 16.66
C ILE A 94 -1.35 6.25 18.16
N GLU A 95 -2.16 6.90 18.98
CA GLU A 95 -2.15 6.69 20.44
C GLU A 95 -3.42 5.92 20.88
N PRO A 96 -3.30 5.01 21.85
CA PRO A 96 -2.12 4.69 22.66
C PRO A 96 -1.18 3.62 22.05
N ALA A 97 -1.38 3.20 20.79
CA ALA A 97 -0.60 2.14 20.16
C ALA A 97 0.90 2.46 20.16
N ARG A 98 1.28 3.70 19.80
CA ARG A 98 2.67 4.16 19.78
C ARG A 98 3.33 4.02 21.16
N SER A 99 2.70 4.58 22.19
CA SER A 99 3.23 4.55 23.56
C SER A 99 3.39 3.10 24.06
N LEU A 100 2.40 2.24 23.79
CA LEU A 100 2.44 0.84 24.19
C LEU A 100 3.51 0.03 23.45
N ILE A 101 3.69 0.24 22.16
CA ILE A 101 4.75 -0.42 21.38
C ILE A 101 6.12 0.02 21.89
N LEU A 102 6.35 1.31 22.08
CA LEU A 102 7.63 1.82 22.60
C LEU A 102 7.94 1.23 23.99
N GLN A 103 6.93 1.15 24.86
CA GLN A 103 7.10 0.53 26.17
C GLN A 103 7.40 -0.97 26.07
N ALA A 104 6.74 -1.70 25.16
CA ALA A 104 7.01 -3.11 24.93
C ALA A 104 8.46 -3.33 24.46
N LEU A 105 8.92 -2.54 23.48
CA LEU A 105 10.29 -2.60 22.97
C LEU A 105 11.32 -2.32 24.07
N LYS A 106 11.12 -1.27 24.90
CA LYS A 106 11.96 -0.96 26.06
C LYS A 106 12.01 -2.08 27.09
N ASN A 107 10.94 -2.83 27.23
CA ASN A 107 10.84 -4.00 28.13
C ASN A 107 11.45 -5.28 27.51
N GLY A 108 12.16 -5.19 26.39
CA GLY A 108 12.80 -6.33 25.73
C GLY A 108 11.84 -7.27 25.02
N LYS A 109 10.63 -6.81 24.68
CA LYS A 109 9.63 -7.60 23.95
C LYS A 109 9.70 -7.29 22.47
N SER A 110 9.73 -8.33 21.65
CA SER A 110 9.57 -8.18 20.20
C SER A 110 8.13 -7.82 19.86
N VAL A 111 7.92 -7.05 18.78
CA VAL A 111 6.60 -6.56 18.39
C VAL A 111 6.25 -6.98 16.96
N VAL A 112 5.00 -7.43 16.77
CA VAL A 112 4.38 -7.63 15.46
C VAL A 112 3.21 -6.65 15.36
N THR A 113 3.20 -5.77 14.36
CA THR A 113 2.13 -4.77 14.20
C THR A 113 1.55 -4.76 12.78
N ALA A 114 0.26 -4.45 12.67
CA ALA A 114 -0.41 -4.17 11.39
C ALA A 114 -0.72 -2.68 11.21
N ASN A 115 -0.15 -1.80 12.04
CA ASN A 115 -0.52 -0.39 12.12
C ASN A 115 0.24 0.47 11.11
N LYS A 116 -0.25 0.48 9.88
CA LYS A 116 0.35 1.26 8.78
C LYS A 116 0.46 2.75 9.06
N ALA A 117 -0.55 3.34 9.72
CA ALA A 117 -0.55 4.77 10.01
C ALA A 117 0.58 5.15 10.98
N LEU A 118 0.76 4.34 12.01
CA LEU A 118 1.84 4.51 12.97
C LEU A 118 3.22 4.34 12.32
N LEU A 119 3.40 3.31 11.49
CA LEU A 119 4.67 3.07 10.79
C LEU A 119 5.00 4.19 9.79
N ALA A 120 4.01 4.69 9.04
CA ALA A 120 4.22 5.76 8.06
C ALA A 120 4.52 7.13 8.69
N GLN A 121 4.16 7.35 9.96
CA GLN A 121 4.38 8.62 10.67
C GLN A 121 5.53 8.55 11.68
N HIS A 122 5.67 7.42 12.36
CA HIS A 122 6.58 7.25 13.51
C HIS A 122 7.48 6.00 13.38
N GLY A 123 7.60 5.42 12.19
CA GLY A 123 8.37 4.18 11.97
C GLY A 123 9.81 4.27 12.46
N ALA A 124 10.48 5.40 12.18
CA ALA A 124 11.86 5.64 12.60
C ALA A 124 12.08 5.44 14.11
N GLU A 125 11.21 6.06 14.93
CA GLU A 125 11.28 5.95 16.39
C GLU A 125 11.10 4.50 16.87
N LEU A 126 10.19 3.76 16.22
CA LEU A 126 9.93 2.37 16.57
C LEU A 126 11.11 1.46 16.18
N TYR A 127 11.73 1.70 15.02
CA TYR A 127 12.91 0.94 14.57
C TYR A 127 14.11 1.20 15.45
N GLU A 128 14.35 2.47 15.82
CA GLU A 128 15.41 2.86 16.75
C GLU A 128 15.19 2.19 18.11
N ALA A 129 13.99 2.27 18.68
CA ALA A 129 13.68 1.63 19.94
C ALA A 129 13.85 0.10 19.90
N ALA A 130 13.51 -0.56 18.78
CA ALA A 130 13.73 -2.00 18.62
C ALA A 130 15.23 -2.33 18.55
N ALA A 131 16.01 -1.55 17.79
CA ALA A 131 17.44 -1.74 17.64
C ALA A 131 18.22 -1.52 18.97
N ASP A 132 17.86 -0.46 19.70
CA ASP A 132 18.49 -0.10 20.99
C ASP A 132 18.25 -1.16 22.08
N ASN A 133 17.11 -1.83 22.03
CA ASN A 133 16.76 -2.87 23.01
C ASN A 133 17.03 -4.31 22.52
N GLY A 134 17.60 -4.48 21.32
CA GLY A 134 17.96 -5.80 20.78
C GLY A 134 16.74 -6.72 20.59
N VAL A 135 15.64 -6.18 20.06
CA VAL A 135 14.40 -6.91 19.81
C VAL A 135 13.90 -6.67 18.38
N ASP A 136 13.03 -7.55 17.90
CA ASP A 136 12.45 -7.44 16.56
C ASP A 136 11.19 -6.58 16.53
N ILE A 137 11.02 -5.85 15.40
CA ILE A 137 9.73 -5.30 15.00
C ILE A 137 9.39 -5.77 13.59
N TYR A 138 8.23 -6.43 13.44
CA TYR A 138 7.73 -6.99 12.19
C TYR A 138 6.35 -6.43 11.86
N PHE A 139 6.07 -6.24 10.55
CA PHE A 139 4.88 -5.51 10.12
C PHE A 139 4.39 -5.89 8.70
N GLU A 140 4.54 -7.17 8.31
CA GLU A 140 4.08 -7.65 6.99
C GLU A 140 2.61 -7.26 6.71
N ALA A 141 1.76 -7.35 7.72
CA ALA A 141 0.34 -7.04 7.62
C ALA A 141 0.02 -5.55 7.42
N ALA A 142 0.99 -4.65 7.59
CA ALA A 142 0.77 -3.22 7.44
C ALA A 142 0.59 -2.78 5.98
N VAL A 143 1.13 -3.53 5.01
CA VAL A 143 1.03 -3.22 3.58
C VAL A 143 0.43 -4.39 2.84
N ALA A 144 -0.64 -4.13 2.07
CA ALA A 144 -1.29 -5.09 1.18
C ALA A 144 -1.77 -6.40 1.86
N GLY A 145 -2.07 -6.36 3.16
CA GLY A 145 -2.75 -7.42 3.90
C GLY A 145 -2.06 -8.77 3.87
N ALA A 146 -2.58 -9.73 3.10
CA ALA A 146 -2.02 -11.08 2.99
C ALA A 146 -0.83 -11.19 2.02
N ILE A 147 -0.58 -10.16 1.22
CA ILE A 147 0.48 -10.19 0.21
C ILE A 147 1.84 -10.10 0.90
N PRO A 148 2.72 -11.10 0.76
CA PRO A 148 4.06 -11.04 1.34
C PRO A 148 4.93 -10.10 0.50
N ILE A 149 5.10 -8.86 0.93
CA ILE A 149 5.89 -7.85 0.20
C ILE A 149 7.00 -7.22 1.05
N ILE A 150 6.77 -7.06 2.36
CA ILE A 150 7.76 -6.45 3.25
C ILE A 150 9.01 -7.32 3.34
N ARG A 151 8.84 -8.62 3.64
CA ARG A 151 9.99 -9.56 3.71
C ARG A 151 10.67 -9.75 2.37
N PRO A 152 10.00 -9.94 1.24
CA PRO A 152 10.66 -9.94 -0.06
C PRO A 152 11.54 -8.71 -0.32
N LEU A 153 11.08 -7.51 -0.02
CA LEU A 153 11.89 -6.29 -0.17
C LEU A 153 13.08 -6.25 0.80
N ARG A 154 12.90 -6.68 2.06
CA ARG A 154 13.94 -6.63 3.11
C ARG A 154 14.95 -7.77 3.03
N GLU A 155 14.53 -8.93 2.58
CA GLU A 155 15.30 -10.18 2.70
C GLU A 155 15.57 -10.83 1.32
N SER A 156 14.56 -11.11 0.52
CA SER A 156 14.73 -11.85 -0.74
C SER A 156 15.43 -11.01 -1.82
N LEU A 157 15.15 -9.72 -1.86
CA LEU A 157 15.74 -8.75 -2.79
C LEU A 157 16.93 -7.97 -2.20
N ALA A 158 17.41 -8.35 -1.00
CA ALA A 158 18.53 -7.67 -0.36
C ALA A 158 19.84 -7.73 -1.16
N GLY A 159 19.98 -8.67 -2.11
CA GLY A 159 21.10 -8.78 -3.02
C GLY A 159 20.89 -8.04 -4.37
N ASP A 160 19.79 -7.34 -4.55
CA ASP A 160 19.45 -6.65 -5.80
C ASP A 160 19.18 -5.16 -5.58
N GLN A 161 19.03 -4.42 -6.65
CA GLN A 161 18.67 -3.00 -6.65
C GLN A 161 17.24 -2.83 -7.16
N VAL A 162 16.33 -2.49 -6.28
CA VAL A 162 14.97 -2.11 -6.66
C VAL A 162 15.02 -0.74 -7.32
N LYS A 163 14.44 -0.62 -8.53
CA LYS A 163 14.35 0.61 -9.29
C LYS A 163 13.00 1.29 -9.11
N ARG A 164 11.94 0.47 -9.08
CA ARG A 164 10.57 0.95 -9.03
C ARG A 164 9.66 -0.03 -8.31
N VAL A 165 8.72 0.49 -7.56
CA VAL A 165 7.61 -0.26 -6.96
C VAL A 165 6.31 0.41 -7.39
N ILE A 166 5.39 -0.35 -7.97
CA ILE A 166 4.06 0.11 -8.38
C ILE A 166 3.03 -0.77 -7.69
N GLY A 167 2.09 -0.18 -6.95
CA GLY A 167 1.11 -0.93 -6.20
C GLY A 167 -0.33 -0.50 -6.45
N ILE A 168 -1.23 -1.47 -6.60
CA ILE A 168 -2.64 -1.34 -6.34
C ILE A 168 -2.82 -1.81 -4.90
N VAL A 169 -2.73 -0.88 -3.95
CA VAL A 169 -2.62 -1.19 -2.52
C VAL A 169 -3.86 -0.80 -1.71
N ASN A 170 -4.91 -0.32 -2.38
CA ASN A 170 -6.20 -0.03 -1.76
C ASN A 170 -7.31 -0.80 -2.48
N GLY A 171 -7.93 -1.75 -1.79
CA GLY A 171 -8.97 -2.63 -2.37
C GLY A 171 -10.28 -1.90 -2.66
N THR A 172 -10.64 -0.90 -1.84
CA THR A 172 -11.87 -0.11 -2.00
C THR A 172 -11.85 0.66 -3.32
N THR A 173 -10.78 1.41 -3.58
CA THR A 173 -10.64 2.18 -4.82
C THR A 173 -10.51 1.28 -6.04
N ASN A 174 -9.80 0.16 -5.93
CA ASN A 174 -9.72 -0.80 -7.03
C ASN A 174 -11.08 -1.43 -7.35
N TYR A 175 -11.90 -1.74 -6.34
CA TYR A 175 -13.26 -2.21 -6.53
C TYR A 175 -14.12 -1.18 -7.27
N ILE A 176 -14.12 0.09 -6.80
CA ILE A 176 -14.88 1.19 -7.40
C ILE A 176 -14.50 1.34 -8.88
N LEU A 177 -13.23 1.48 -9.20
CA LEU A 177 -12.75 1.65 -10.57
C LEU A 177 -13.04 0.43 -11.45
N SER A 178 -12.93 -0.79 -10.90
CA SER A 178 -13.27 -2.03 -11.61
C SER A 178 -14.77 -2.09 -11.93
N LYS A 179 -15.64 -1.67 -10.99
CA LYS A 179 -17.07 -1.61 -11.19
C LYS A 179 -17.47 -0.58 -12.24
N MET A 180 -16.90 0.62 -12.18
CA MET A 180 -17.11 1.66 -13.21
C MET A 180 -16.71 1.14 -14.60
N ALA A 181 -15.58 0.46 -14.71
CA ALA A 181 -15.11 -0.10 -15.98
C ALA A 181 -16.00 -1.23 -16.53
N ALA A 182 -16.54 -2.08 -15.65
CA ALA A 182 -17.33 -3.23 -16.05
C ALA A 182 -18.77 -2.89 -16.42
N SER A 183 -19.38 -1.89 -15.76
CA SER A 183 -20.81 -1.58 -15.89
C SER A 183 -21.13 -0.18 -16.42
N GLY A 184 -20.12 0.69 -16.60
CA GLY A 184 -20.33 2.11 -16.94
C GLY A 184 -20.96 2.92 -15.79
N ALA A 185 -20.96 2.39 -14.56
CA ALA A 185 -21.54 3.06 -13.40
C ALA A 185 -20.81 4.38 -13.09
N SER A 186 -21.51 5.34 -12.48
CA SER A 186 -20.87 6.53 -11.92
C SER A 186 -20.06 6.18 -10.67
N PHE A 187 -19.12 7.06 -10.30
CA PHE A 187 -18.34 6.93 -9.07
C PHE A 187 -19.24 6.77 -7.83
N GLU A 188 -20.27 7.61 -7.68
CA GLU A 188 -21.18 7.58 -6.54
C GLU A 188 -21.96 6.25 -6.44
N SER A 189 -22.39 5.71 -7.60
CA SER A 189 -23.08 4.42 -7.64
C SER A 189 -22.17 3.27 -7.24
N ALA A 190 -20.93 3.25 -7.75
CA ALA A 190 -19.93 2.24 -7.42
C ALA A 190 -19.48 2.33 -5.95
N LEU A 191 -19.36 3.54 -5.41
CA LEU A 191 -19.03 3.76 -4.00
C LEU A 191 -20.15 3.24 -3.08
N LYS A 192 -21.43 3.53 -3.38
CA LYS A 192 -22.57 3.02 -2.60
C LYS A 192 -22.60 1.48 -2.59
N GLU A 193 -22.30 0.86 -3.71
CA GLU A 193 -22.21 -0.61 -3.78
C GLU A 193 -21.03 -1.14 -2.95
N ALA A 194 -19.86 -0.49 -3.01
CA ALA A 194 -18.72 -0.83 -2.19
C ALA A 194 -19.03 -0.75 -0.67
N GLN A 195 -19.79 0.29 -0.25
CA GLN A 195 -20.26 0.44 1.12
C GLN A 195 -21.24 -0.66 1.53
N ALA A 196 -22.18 -0.99 0.66
CA ALA A 196 -23.16 -2.06 0.92
C ALA A 196 -22.50 -3.45 1.06
N LEU A 197 -21.41 -3.68 0.33
CA LEU A 197 -20.61 -4.92 0.40
C LEU A 197 -19.58 -4.92 1.55
N GLY A 198 -19.44 -3.80 2.29
CA GLY A 198 -18.47 -3.66 3.37
C GLY A 198 -17.02 -3.46 2.93
N TYR A 199 -16.79 -3.09 1.66
CA TYR A 199 -15.46 -2.70 1.16
C TYR A 199 -15.10 -1.26 1.49
N ALA A 200 -16.10 -0.38 1.66
CA ALA A 200 -15.92 0.99 2.10
C ALA A 200 -16.68 1.25 3.40
N GLU A 201 -16.09 2.08 4.26
CA GLU A 201 -16.73 2.58 5.48
C GLU A 201 -17.73 3.71 5.14
N ALA A 202 -18.50 4.15 6.15
CA ALA A 202 -19.44 5.28 5.98
C ALA A 202 -18.71 6.57 5.58
N ASP A 203 -17.53 6.82 6.14
CA ASP A 203 -16.60 7.85 5.67
C ASP A 203 -15.47 7.19 4.86
N PRO A 204 -15.53 7.23 3.53
CA PRO A 204 -14.54 6.59 2.66
C PRO A 204 -13.33 7.47 2.35
N THR A 205 -13.22 8.68 2.93
CA THR A 205 -12.23 9.70 2.56
C THR A 205 -10.80 9.15 2.59
N ALA A 206 -10.46 8.36 3.59
CA ALA A 206 -9.12 7.77 3.70
C ALA A 206 -8.74 6.89 2.49
N ASP A 207 -9.74 6.23 1.90
CA ASP A 207 -9.55 5.38 0.72
C ASP A 207 -9.61 6.21 -0.57
N VAL A 208 -10.74 6.89 -0.80
CA VAL A 208 -11.03 7.53 -2.11
C VAL A 208 -10.12 8.72 -2.39
N GLU A 209 -9.65 9.42 -1.36
CA GLU A 209 -8.67 10.50 -1.47
C GLU A 209 -7.21 9.99 -1.42
N GLY A 210 -7.00 8.68 -1.34
CA GLY A 210 -5.69 8.04 -1.46
C GLY A 210 -4.79 8.12 -0.23
N PHE A 211 -5.26 8.53 0.94
CA PHE A 211 -4.45 8.60 2.18
C PHE A 211 -3.94 7.24 2.62
N ASP A 212 -4.79 6.20 2.56
CA ASP A 212 -4.40 4.82 2.85
C ASP A 212 -3.30 4.33 1.91
N ALA A 213 -3.44 4.60 0.61
CA ALA A 213 -2.45 4.23 -0.39
C ALA A 213 -1.13 5.00 -0.20
N ALA A 214 -1.19 6.29 0.21
CA ALA A 214 -0.01 7.11 0.47
C ALA A 214 0.80 6.59 1.67
N ALA A 215 0.14 6.21 2.76
CA ALA A 215 0.81 5.61 3.91
C ALA A 215 1.56 4.32 3.53
N LYS A 216 0.94 3.47 2.70
CA LYS A 216 1.57 2.24 2.20
C LYS A 216 2.70 2.52 1.21
N ALA A 217 2.54 3.53 0.33
CA ALA A 217 3.59 3.96 -0.59
C ALA A 217 4.85 4.44 0.15
N ALA A 218 4.68 5.19 1.24
CA ALA A 218 5.78 5.65 2.08
C ALA A 218 6.58 4.47 2.69
N ILE A 219 5.87 3.47 3.22
CA ILE A 219 6.50 2.25 3.77
C ILE A 219 7.26 1.50 2.68
N LEU A 220 6.64 1.28 1.51
CA LEU A 220 7.28 0.59 0.39
C LEU A 220 8.51 1.34 -0.13
N ALA A 221 8.42 2.67 -0.27
CA ALA A 221 9.53 3.52 -0.69
C ALA A 221 10.70 3.45 0.30
N SER A 222 10.40 3.51 1.60
CA SER A 222 11.43 3.43 2.65
C SER A 222 12.21 2.13 2.58
N LEU A 223 11.52 1.01 2.38
CA LEU A 223 12.15 -0.31 2.30
C LEU A 223 12.91 -0.50 0.99
N ALA A 224 12.31 -0.12 -0.14
CA ALA A 224 12.89 -0.34 -1.46
C ALA A 224 14.15 0.50 -1.70
N PHE A 225 14.20 1.71 -1.13
CA PHE A 225 15.28 2.68 -1.40
C PHE A 225 16.14 3.02 -0.20
N HIS A 226 15.98 2.28 0.90
CA HIS A 226 16.81 2.40 2.10
C HIS A 226 16.91 3.84 2.65
N SER A 227 15.79 4.56 2.62
CA SER A 227 15.69 5.94 3.07
C SER A 227 14.36 6.14 3.79
N ARG A 228 14.32 7.03 4.78
CA ARG A 228 13.10 7.31 5.53
C ARG A 228 12.17 8.20 4.71
N VAL A 229 11.03 7.66 4.33
CA VAL A 229 9.94 8.34 3.60
C VAL A 229 8.70 8.32 4.47
N THR A 230 8.06 9.45 4.67
CA THR A 230 6.83 9.59 5.44
C THR A 230 5.61 9.75 4.53
N ALA A 231 4.41 9.58 5.07
CA ALA A 231 3.18 9.82 4.30
C ALA A 231 3.05 11.29 3.83
N ALA A 232 3.70 12.24 4.51
CA ALA A 232 3.72 13.65 4.12
C ALA A 232 4.57 13.92 2.88
N ASP A 233 5.54 13.07 2.60
CA ASP A 233 6.42 13.16 1.43
C ASP A 233 5.75 12.65 0.16
N VAL A 234 4.61 11.97 0.26
CA VAL A 234 3.92 11.34 -0.87
C VAL A 234 3.00 12.35 -1.56
N PHE A 235 3.28 12.66 -2.82
CA PHE A 235 2.30 13.36 -3.65
C PHE A 235 1.05 12.52 -3.81
N ARG A 236 -0.15 13.14 -3.67
CA ARG A 236 -1.39 12.38 -3.63
C ARG A 236 -2.53 13.07 -4.40
N GLU A 237 -3.20 12.28 -5.22
CA GLU A 237 -4.50 12.58 -5.84
C GLU A 237 -5.44 11.39 -5.62
N GLY A 238 -6.69 11.68 -5.27
CA GLY A 238 -7.76 10.70 -5.08
C GLY A 238 -8.45 10.28 -6.39
N ILE A 239 -9.48 9.45 -6.26
CA ILE A 239 -10.29 8.98 -7.39
C ILE A 239 -11.64 9.69 -7.52
N SER A 240 -11.95 10.65 -6.65
CA SER A 240 -13.26 11.32 -6.61
C SER A 240 -13.56 12.08 -7.91
N ASP A 241 -12.54 12.54 -8.63
CA ASP A 241 -12.66 13.23 -9.91
C ASP A 241 -12.65 12.28 -11.11
N VAL A 242 -12.54 10.96 -10.90
CA VAL A 242 -12.59 9.98 -11.99
C VAL A 242 -14.03 9.74 -12.41
N THR A 243 -14.38 10.25 -13.58
CA THR A 243 -15.73 10.12 -14.15
C THR A 243 -15.90 8.82 -14.94
N ALA A 244 -17.15 8.41 -15.16
CA ALA A 244 -17.46 7.28 -16.05
C ALA A 244 -16.94 7.53 -17.49
N ASP A 245 -16.87 8.77 -17.91
CA ASP A 245 -16.36 9.16 -19.23
C ASP A 245 -14.85 8.93 -19.35
N ILE A 246 -14.07 9.26 -18.32
CA ILE A 246 -12.63 8.93 -18.25
C ILE A 246 -12.42 7.42 -18.38
N VAL A 247 -13.21 6.62 -17.66
CA VAL A 247 -13.12 5.15 -17.68
C VAL A 247 -13.49 4.59 -19.07
N ARG A 248 -14.51 5.16 -19.72
CA ARG A 248 -14.92 4.79 -21.09
C ARG A 248 -13.80 5.07 -22.09
N ILE A 249 -13.21 6.27 -22.08
CA ILE A 249 -12.12 6.66 -22.97
C ILE A 249 -10.90 5.77 -22.75
N ALA A 250 -10.54 5.50 -21.48
CA ALA A 250 -9.47 4.57 -21.16
C ALA A 250 -9.68 3.21 -21.84
N ASN A 251 -10.90 2.67 -21.74
CA ASN A 251 -11.23 1.38 -22.34
C ASN A 251 -11.14 1.39 -23.87
N GLU A 252 -11.60 2.46 -24.53
CA GLU A 252 -11.51 2.68 -25.99
C GLU A 252 -10.05 2.77 -26.46
N MET A 253 -9.16 3.29 -25.61
CA MET A 253 -7.73 3.40 -25.88
C MET A 253 -6.94 2.16 -25.42
N ASN A 254 -7.59 1.04 -25.15
CA ASN A 254 -6.98 -0.20 -24.67
C ASN A 254 -6.25 -0.04 -23.32
N HIS A 255 -6.77 0.84 -22.45
CA HIS A 255 -6.26 1.09 -21.10
C HIS A 255 -7.31 0.76 -20.03
N VAL A 256 -6.87 0.68 -18.79
CA VAL A 256 -7.71 0.68 -17.59
C VAL A 256 -7.31 1.80 -16.65
N VAL A 257 -8.24 2.32 -15.87
CA VAL A 257 -7.95 3.29 -14.81
C VAL A 257 -7.64 2.54 -13.52
N LYS A 258 -6.54 2.89 -12.87
CA LYS A 258 -6.15 2.36 -11.53
C LYS A 258 -5.67 3.49 -10.64
N LEU A 259 -5.94 3.41 -9.33
CA LEU A 259 -5.21 4.22 -8.34
C LEU A 259 -3.89 3.52 -8.06
N LEU A 260 -2.79 4.15 -8.44
CA LEU A 260 -1.45 3.58 -8.31
C LEU A 260 -0.66 4.27 -7.20
N ALA A 261 -0.07 3.49 -6.32
CA ALA A 261 1.00 3.88 -5.43
C ALA A 261 2.33 3.60 -6.13
N ILE A 262 3.11 4.62 -6.41
CA ILE A 262 4.36 4.50 -7.19
C ILE A 262 5.50 5.08 -6.36
N ALA A 263 6.56 4.31 -6.22
CA ALA A 263 7.84 4.75 -5.67
C ALA A 263 8.95 4.35 -6.65
N GLN A 264 9.78 5.30 -7.05
CA GLN A 264 10.86 5.06 -8.00
C GLN A 264 12.08 5.93 -7.70
N LEU A 265 13.25 5.44 -8.07
CA LEU A 265 14.46 6.27 -8.12
C LEU A 265 14.44 7.09 -9.41
N THR A 266 14.74 8.38 -9.27
CA THR A 266 15.03 9.26 -10.40
C THR A 266 16.46 9.06 -10.88
N ASP A 267 16.80 9.53 -12.06
CA ASP A 267 18.15 9.37 -12.64
C ASP A 267 19.24 10.05 -11.79
N ASP A 268 18.89 11.14 -11.10
CA ASP A 268 19.77 11.83 -10.15
C ASP A 268 19.82 11.17 -8.75
N GLY A 269 19.13 10.04 -8.56
CA GLY A 269 19.17 9.21 -7.35
C GLY A 269 18.27 9.66 -6.21
N ARG A 270 17.36 10.62 -6.44
CA ARG A 270 16.30 10.99 -5.51
C ARG A 270 15.14 9.99 -5.54
N ILE A 271 14.22 10.08 -4.61
CA ILE A 271 13.02 9.25 -4.56
C ILE A 271 11.82 10.07 -5.05
N ALA A 272 11.17 9.62 -6.11
CA ALA A 272 9.84 10.09 -6.49
C ALA A 272 8.79 9.14 -5.93
N VAL A 273 7.93 9.64 -5.04
CA VAL A 273 6.87 8.85 -4.42
C VAL A 273 5.53 9.56 -4.58
N ARG A 274 4.55 8.82 -5.13
CA ARG A 274 3.26 9.40 -5.51
C ARG A 274 2.12 8.39 -5.48
N VAL A 275 0.91 8.88 -5.29
CA VAL A 275 -0.35 8.15 -5.41
C VAL A 275 -1.30 8.97 -6.27
N HIS A 276 -1.76 8.41 -7.37
CA HIS A 276 -2.73 9.08 -8.24
C HIS A 276 -3.47 8.08 -9.14
N PRO A 277 -4.66 8.43 -9.65
CA PRO A 277 -5.28 7.68 -10.73
C PRO A 277 -4.40 7.77 -11.98
N ALA A 278 -4.26 6.64 -12.66
CA ALA A 278 -3.50 6.56 -13.89
C ALA A 278 -4.13 5.57 -14.89
N LEU A 279 -3.88 5.82 -16.16
CA LEU A 279 -4.15 4.89 -17.24
C LEU A 279 -3.03 3.85 -17.30
N LEU A 280 -3.40 2.58 -17.30
CA LEU A 280 -2.49 1.45 -17.54
C LEU A 280 -2.90 0.73 -18.82
N PRO A 281 -1.97 0.42 -19.75
CA PRO A 281 -2.24 -0.48 -20.88
C PRO A 281 -2.79 -1.81 -20.38
N LYS A 282 -3.76 -2.39 -21.12
CA LYS A 282 -4.36 -3.69 -20.75
C LYS A 282 -3.35 -4.85 -20.73
N GLU A 283 -2.24 -4.71 -21.42
CA GLU A 283 -1.12 -5.65 -21.45
C GLU A 283 -0.28 -5.63 -20.17
N HIS A 284 -0.31 -4.53 -19.40
CA HIS A 284 0.44 -4.44 -18.16
C HIS A 284 -0.12 -5.41 -17.11
N PRO A 285 0.71 -6.18 -16.37
CA PRO A 285 0.23 -7.19 -15.41
C PRO A 285 -0.76 -6.64 -14.37
N LEU A 286 -0.54 -5.41 -13.87
CA LEU A 286 -1.44 -4.76 -12.91
C LEU A 286 -2.82 -4.43 -13.49
N ALA A 287 -3.00 -4.35 -14.81
CA ALA A 287 -4.29 -4.08 -15.43
C ALA A 287 -5.31 -5.21 -15.17
N SER A 288 -4.81 -6.43 -14.98
CA SER A 288 -5.63 -7.61 -14.70
C SER A 288 -6.18 -7.68 -13.27
N VAL A 289 -5.68 -6.86 -12.35
CA VAL A 289 -6.09 -6.84 -10.93
C VAL A 289 -7.47 -6.20 -10.81
N ARG A 290 -8.49 -6.99 -10.43
CA ARG A 290 -9.89 -6.56 -10.38
C ARG A 290 -10.44 -6.60 -8.97
N ASP A 291 -11.64 -6.08 -8.80
CA ASP A 291 -12.40 -6.08 -7.55
C ASP A 291 -11.60 -5.49 -6.37
N ALA A 292 -11.74 -6.05 -5.18
CA ALA A 292 -11.02 -5.63 -3.98
C ALA A 292 -9.64 -6.29 -3.83
N PHE A 293 -9.08 -6.88 -4.91
CA PHE A 293 -7.73 -7.44 -4.88
C PHE A 293 -6.66 -6.36 -4.97
N ASN A 294 -5.53 -6.65 -4.37
CA ASN A 294 -4.33 -5.82 -4.41
C ASN A 294 -3.22 -6.53 -5.17
N ALA A 295 -2.26 -5.74 -5.65
CA ALA A 295 -1.00 -6.24 -6.19
C ALA A 295 0.10 -5.22 -6.00
N VAL A 296 1.33 -5.71 -5.85
CA VAL A 296 2.54 -4.91 -5.86
C VAL A 296 3.48 -5.45 -6.94
N PHE A 297 3.86 -4.58 -7.84
CA PHE A 297 4.78 -4.85 -8.94
C PHE A 297 6.12 -4.21 -8.61
N VAL A 298 7.19 -4.97 -8.68
CA VAL A 298 8.55 -4.54 -8.33
C VAL A 298 9.44 -4.71 -9.55
N GLU A 299 10.09 -3.64 -9.96
CA GLU A 299 11.11 -3.66 -10.98
C GLU A 299 12.49 -3.63 -10.31
N ALA A 300 13.23 -4.72 -10.42
CA ALA A 300 14.57 -4.87 -9.87
C ALA A 300 15.60 -5.00 -11.01
N LYS A 301 16.83 -4.60 -10.74
CA LYS A 301 17.88 -4.54 -11.77
C LYS A 301 18.26 -5.92 -12.32
N SER A 302 18.34 -6.91 -11.47
CA SER A 302 18.81 -8.25 -11.82
C SER A 302 17.66 -9.27 -11.84
N ALA A 303 16.73 -9.22 -10.89
CA ALA A 303 15.58 -10.10 -10.84
C ALA A 303 14.50 -9.75 -11.91
N GLY A 304 14.58 -8.54 -12.49
CA GLY A 304 13.59 -8.07 -13.45
C GLY A 304 12.27 -7.72 -12.79
N GLU A 305 11.18 -8.04 -13.46
CA GLU A 305 9.82 -7.72 -13.05
C GLU A 305 9.21 -8.82 -12.19
N LEU A 306 8.74 -8.46 -11.01
CA LEU A 306 8.08 -9.34 -10.07
C LEU A 306 6.69 -8.79 -9.72
N MET A 307 5.69 -9.65 -9.61
CA MET A 307 4.35 -9.26 -9.19
C MET A 307 3.90 -10.12 -8.01
N PHE A 308 3.43 -9.46 -6.96
CA PHE A 308 2.84 -10.06 -5.78
C PHE A 308 1.35 -9.71 -5.77
N TYR A 309 0.48 -10.70 -5.79
CA TYR A 309 -0.96 -10.53 -5.94
C TYR A 309 -1.72 -11.30 -4.86
N GLY A 310 -2.80 -10.71 -4.34
CA GLY A 310 -3.65 -11.36 -3.34
C GLY A 310 -4.70 -10.45 -2.74
N ARG A 311 -5.28 -10.88 -1.60
CA ARG A 311 -6.23 -10.08 -0.83
C ARG A 311 -5.49 -9.02 -0.03
N GLY A 312 -5.81 -7.75 -0.28
CA GLY A 312 -5.18 -6.60 0.38
C GLY A 312 -5.71 -6.29 1.78
N ALA A 313 -6.85 -6.87 2.17
CA ALA A 313 -7.50 -6.68 3.46
C ALA A 313 -8.38 -7.88 3.83
N GLY A 314 -8.87 -7.88 5.06
CA GLY A 314 -9.75 -8.92 5.60
C GLY A 314 -9.17 -9.57 6.86
N GLY A 315 -10.05 -10.07 7.72
CA GLY A 315 -9.64 -10.64 9.01
C GLY A 315 -8.63 -11.78 8.89
N GLU A 316 -8.98 -12.84 8.16
CA GLU A 316 -8.10 -14.01 7.97
C GLU A 316 -6.85 -13.70 7.13
N PRO A 317 -6.94 -13.01 5.98
CA PRO A 317 -5.76 -12.65 5.20
C PRO A 317 -4.73 -11.87 5.99
N THR A 318 -5.16 -10.85 6.75
CA THR A 318 -4.28 -10.04 7.59
C THR A 318 -3.72 -10.85 8.77
N ALA A 319 -4.54 -11.70 9.39
CA ALA A 319 -4.09 -12.59 10.46
C ALA A 319 -3.00 -13.59 9.98
N SER A 320 -3.10 -14.08 8.75
CA SER A 320 -2.08 -14.94 8.14
C SER A 320 -0.72 -14.26 8.06
N ALA A 321 -0.66 -12.98 7.65
CA ALA A 321 0.57 -12.21 7.61
C ALA A 321 1.16 -11.99 9.02
N ILE A 322 0.30 -11.64 9.99
CA ILE A 322 0.70 -11.47 11.40
C ILE A 322 1.29 -12.76 11.97
N LEU A 323 0.65 -13.92 11.72
CA LEU A 323 1.16 -15.21 12.18
C LEU A 323 2.48 -15.60 11.49
N GLY A 324 2.65 -15.22 10.22
CA GLY A 324 3.91 -15.36 9.52
C GLY A 324 5.05 -14.56 10.19
N ASP A 325 4.76 -13.35 10.62
CA ASP A 325 5.69 -12.49 11.37
C ASP A 325 5.96 -13.05 12.77
N LEU A 326 4.91 -13.52 13.47
CA LEU A 326 5.05 -14.14 14.77
C LEU A 326 5.98 -15.37 14.71
N VAL A 327 5.84 -16.23 13.68
CA VAL A 327 6.73 -17.38 13.45
C VAL A 327 8.16 -16.94 13.21
N ALA A 328 8.40 -15.86 12.43
CA ALA A 328 9.74 -15.34 12.19
C ALA A 328 10.38 -14.84 13.48
N VAL A 329 9.68 -13.98 14.23
CA VAL A 329 10.13 -13.45 15.53
C VAL A 329 10.40 -14.56 16.53
N ALA A 330 9.50 -15.55 16.65
CA ALA A 330 9.67 -16.68 17.55
C ALA A 330 10.91 -17.52 17.20
N ARG A 331 11.18 -17.71 15.90
CA ARG A 331 12.37 -18.41 15.42
C ARG A 331 13.66 -17.67 15.78
N HIS A 332 13.69 -16.35 15.62
CA HIS A 332 14.83 -15.53 16.02
C HIS A 332 15.09 -15.64 17.52
N ARG A 333 14.08 -15.49 18.35
CA ARG A 333 14.22 -15.62 19.80
C ARG A 333 14.69 -17.00 20.22
N ALA A 334 14.20 -18.08 19.62
CA ALA A 334 14.62 -19.45 19.91
C ALA A 334 16.09 -19.71 19.56
N LEU A 335 16.61 -19.05 18.54
CA LEU A 335 17.99 -19.18 18.07
C LEU A 335 18.93 -18.14 18.69
N GLY A 336 18.44 -17.21 19.50
CA GLY A 336 19.20 -16.12 20.08
C GLY A 336 19.68 -15.08 19.05
N GLY A 337 18.96 -14.96 17.92
CA GLY A 337 19.24 -14.00 16.86
C GLY A 337 18.17 -12.91 16.74
N LEU A 338 18.37 -12.03 15.78
CA LEU A 338 17.45 -10.97 15.38
C LEU A 338 17.21 -11.02 13.88
N GLY A 339 16.06 -10.53 13.46
CA GLY A 339 15.77 -10.28 12.06
C GLY A 339 16.52 -9.08 11.48
N PRO A 340 16.28 -8.76 10.21
CA PRO A 340 16.90 -7.61 9.57
C PRO A 340 16.51 -6.30 10.29
N LYS A 341 17.51 -5.46 10.55
CA LYS A 341 17.31 -4.11 11.11
C LYS A 341 16.71 -3.18 10.06
N GLU A 342 16.28 -1.98 10.48
CA GLU A 342 15.96 -0.91 9.54
C GLU A 342 17.15 -0.66 8.60
N SER A 343 16.87 -0.53 7.33
CA SER A 343 17.85 -0.19 6.31
C SER A 343 17.55 1.23 5.80
N SER A 344 18.24 2.21 6.38
CA SER A 344 18.06 3.65 6.07
C SER A 344 19.39 4.33 5.71
N TYR A 345 20.34 3.58 5.21
CA TYR A 345 21.72 4.05 4.96
C TYR A 345 21.85 5.00 3.76
N ALA A 346 20.87 5.09 2.89
CA ALA A 346 21.00 5.84 1.64
C ALA A 346 20.67 7.35 1.79
N GLU A 347 19.86 7.73 2.77
CA GLU A 347 19.50 9.12 3.09
C GLU A 347 19.12 9.98 1.86
N ARG A 348 18.34 9.38 0.93
CA ARG A 348 17.96 10.03 -0.33
C ARG A 348 16.92 11.10 -0.09
N SER A 349 17.04 12.22 -0.81
CA SER A 349 16.02 13.27 -0.81
C SER A 349 14.81 12.89 -1.67
N ILE A 350 13.68 13.54 -1.40
CA ILE A 350 12.44 13.34 -2.15
C ILE A 350 12.40 14.31 -3.32
N ALA A 351 12.09 13.80 -4.51
CA ALA A 351 11.84 14.61 -5.71
C ALA A 351 10.40 15.16 -5.65
N PRO A 352 10.19 16.48 -5.80
CA PRO A 352 8.85 17.04 -5.93
C PRO A 352 8.14 16.48 -7.18
N MET A 353 6.79 16.40 -7.15
CA MET A 353 6.01 15.87 -8.28
C MET A 353 6.33 16.59 -9.60
N GLY A 354 6.48 17.91 -9.57
CA GLY A 354 6.80 18.69 -10.76
C GLY A 354 8.14 18.34 -11.44
N GLU A 355 9.07 17.73 -10.69
CA GLU A 355 10.37 17.25 -11.17
C GLU A 355 10.37 15.74 -11.46
N THR A 356 9.20 15.12 -11.46
CA THR A 356 9.03 13.71 -11.79
C THR A 356 8.60 13.56 -13.24
N GLU A 357 9.23 12.67 -13.98
CA GLU A 357 8.80 12.34 -15.32
C GLU A 357 7.51 11.53 -15.32
N THR A 358 6.57 11.94 -16.17
CA THR A 358 5.30 11.25 -16.37
C THR A 358 4.77 11.49 -17.78
N ARG A 359 3.63 10.93 -18.11
CA ARG A 359 2.92 11.15 -19.38
C ARG A 359 1.47 11.53 -19.07
N TYR A 360 0.87 12.34 -19.94
CA TYR A 360 -0.53 12.71 -19.83
C TYR A 360 -1.34 12.19 -21.02
N LEU A 361 -2.58 11.77 -20.74
CA LEU A 361 -3.67 11.81 -21.68
C LEU A 361 -4.46 13.10 -21.41
N ILE A 362 -4.60 13.93 -22.44
CA ILE A 362 -5.34 15.20 -22.40
C ILE A 362 -6.46 15.13 -23.41
N ARG A 363 -7.69 15.36 -22.97
CA ARG A 363 -8.89 15.44 -23.80
C ARG A 363 -9.36 16.88 -23.88
N LEU A 364 -9.46 17.38 -25.10
CA LEU A 364 -9.83 18.75 -25.41
C LEU A 364 -11.13 18.78 -26.23
N ASN A 365 -12.04 19.67 -25.91
CA ASN A 365 -13.11 20.08 -26.81
C ASN A 365 -12.61 21.31 -27.57
N VAL A 366 -12.57 21.22 -28.89
CA VAL A 366 -11.99 22.25 -29.76
C VAL A 366 -12.98 22.65 -30.86
N SER A 367 -12.78 23.84 -31.45
CA SER A 367 -13.47 24.24 -32.65
C SER A 367 -12.95 23.44 -33.85
N ASP A 368 -13.84 22.85 -34.68
CA ASP A 368 -13.39 22.14 -35.90
C ASP A 368 -13.14 23.13 -37.02
N ARG A 369 -11.92 23.65 -37.07
CA ARG A 369 -11.46 24.64 -38.06
C ARG A 369 -10.01 24.41 -38.46
N PRO A 370 -9.63 24.74 -39.73
CA PRO A 370 -8.23 24.68 -40.12
C PRO A 370 -7.33 25.47 -39.16
N GLY A 371 -6.19 24.89 -38.82
CA GLY A 371 -5.18 25.52 -37.94
C GLY A 371 -5.30 25.19 -36.45
N VAL A 372 -6.42 24.62 -35.98
CA VAL A 372 -6.59 24.27 -34.55
C VAL A 372 -5.56 23.30 -34.06
N LEU A 373 -5.33 22.20 -34.78
CA LEU A 373 -4.29 21.23 -34.42
C LEU A 373 -2.90 21.86 -34.39
N ALA A 374 -2.61 22.79 -35.32
CA ALA A 374 -1.32 23.50 -35.34
C ALA A 374 -1.15 24.39 -34.09
N SER A 375 -2.20 25.14 -33.68
CA SER A 375 -2.14 25.98 -32.48
C SER A 375 -1.99 25.14 -31.21
N VAL A 376 -2.68 24.02 -31.09
CA VAL A 376 -2.52 23.06 -30.00
C VAL A 376 -1.08 22.52 -29.97
N ALA A 377 -0.55 22.04 -31.11
CA ALA A 377 0.81 21.50 -31.19
C ALA A 377 1.90 22.54 -30.84
N GLN A 378 1.67 23.83 -31.15
CA GLN A 378 2.57 24.91 -30.76
C GLN A 378 2.68 25.09 -29.25
N VAL A 379 1.59 24.90 -28.49
CA VAL A 379 1.62 24.96 -27.02
C VAL A 379 2.48 23.83 -26.46
N PHE A 380 2.33 22.60 -26.96
CA PHE A 380 3.20 21.48 -26.56
C PHE A 380 4.68 21.77 -26.87
N ALA A 381 4.97 22.28 -28.06
CA ALA A 381 6.32 22.64 -28.45
C ALA A 381 6.92 23.73 -27.57
N ALA A 382 6.13 24.76 -27.18
CA ALA A 382 6.59 25.85 -26.30
C ALA A 382 7.06 25.35 -24.92
N HIS A 383 6.50 24.26 -24.43
CA HIS A 383 6.89 23.62 -23.16
C HIS A 383 7.84 22.43 -23.37
N SER A 384 8.38 22.20 -24.56
CA SER A 384 9.24 21.06 -24.89
C SER A 384 8.59 19.70 -24.63
N VAL A 385 7.27 19.61 -24.70
CA VAL A 385 6.51 18.38 -24.54
C VAL A 385 6.27 17.74 -25.90
N SER A 386 6.70 16.50 -26.07
CA SER A 386 6.49 15.74 -27.31
C SER A 386 5.15 15.00 -27.27
N ILE A 387 4.43 15.03 -28.38
CA ILE A 387 3.17 14.33 -28.57
C ILE A 387 3.46 12.92 -29.10
N GLN A 388 2.94 11.89 -28.43
CA GLN A 388 3.03 10.50 -28.85
C GLN A 388 1.88 10.12 -29.80
N THR A 389 0.66 10.48 -29.43
CA THR A 389 -0.55 10.12 -30.19
C THR A 389 -1.54 11.27 -30.17
N VAL A 390 -2.18 11.51 -31.32
CA VAL A 390 -3.33 12.40 -31.44
C VAL A 390 -4.46 11.63 -32.12
N ARG A 391 -5.63 11.68 -31.52
CA ARG A 391 -6.88 11.21 -32.12
C ARG A 391 -7.87 12.35 -32.14
N GLN A 392 -8.48 12.57 -33.29
CA GLN A 392 -9.57 13.53 -33.46
C GLN A 392 -10.85 12.80 -33.79
N ASP A 393 -11.89 13.04 -33.01
CA ASP A 393 -13.25 12.54 -33.25
C ASP A 393 -14.20 13.73 -33.30
N GLY A 394 -15.26 13.63 -34.11
CA GLY A 394 -16.28 14.66 -34.25
C GLY A 394 -16.45 15.15 -35.69
N SER A 395 -17.54 15.86 -35.92
CA SER A 395 -17.89 16.48 -37.19
C SER A 395 -18.59 17.82 -36.95
N ASP A 396 -18.56 18.70 -37.94
CA ASP A 396 -19.14 20.00 -37.99
C ASP A 396 -18.44 21.08 -37.16
N GLU A 397 -19.12 21.74 -36.21
CA GLU A 397 -18.56 22.86 -35.46
C GLU A 397 -17.72 22.47 -34.21
N GLN A 398 -17.75 21.20 -33.84
CA GLN A 398 -17.09 20.71 -32.61
C GLN A 398 -16.29 19.43 -32.89
N ALA A 399 -15.05 19.42 -32.45
CA ALA A 399 -14.22 18.23 -32.47
C ALA A 399 -13.64 17.95 -31.09
N GLU A 400 -13.43 16.68 -30.81
CA GLU A 400 -12.73 16.19 -29.64
C GLU A 400 -11.31 15.81 -30.06
N LEU A 401 -10.30 16.38 -29.39
CA LEU A 401 -8.91 15.98 -29.53
C LEU A 401 -8.48 15.21 -28.28
N ILE A 402 -8.01 13.99 -28.48
CA ILE A 402 -7.37 13.19 -27.42
C ILE A 402 -5.87 13.15 -27.75
N VAL A 403 -5.06 13.70 -26.86
CA VAL A 403 -3.62 13.78 -27.01
C VAL A 403 -2.97 12.94 -25.92
N VAL A 404 -2.06 12.03 -26.29
CA VAL A 404 -1.17 11.32 -25.36
C VAL A 404 0.25 11.84 -25.59
N THR A 405 0.93 12.21 -24.50
CA THR A 405 2.30 12.73 -24.56
C THR A 405 3.34 11.65 -24.43
N HIS A 406 4.54 11.88 -24.92
CA HIS A 406 5.75 11.21 -24.43
C HIS A 406 6.04 11.62 -22.99
N SER A 407 7.03 10.95 -22.35
CA SER A 407 7.51 11.30 -21.02
C SER A 407 8.08 12.71 -21.01
N ALA A 408 7.69 13.50 -20.00
CA ALA A 408 8.18 14.83 -19.72
C ALA A 408 8.03 15.13 -18.22
N MET A 409 8.72 16.17 -17.73
CA MET A 409 8.54 16.64 -16.36
C MET A 409 7.09 17.05 -16.12
N ASP A 410 6.51 16.62 -14.99
CA ASP A 410 5.11 16.93 -14.65
C ASP A 410 4.83 18.44 -14.62
N SER A 411 5.81 19.27 -14.22
CA SER A 411 5.72 20.73 -14.30
C SER A 411 5.54 21.25 -15.73
N ALA A 412 6.24 20.70 -16.72
CA ALA A 412 6.11 21.08 -18.12
C ALA A 412 4.75 20.63 -18.69
N LEU A 413 4.29 19.43 -18.33
CA LEU A 413 2.97 18.92 -18.71
C LEU A 413 1.86 19.78 -18.12
N SER A 414 1.95 20.14 -16.83
CA SER A 414 0.99 21.00 -16.14
C SER A 414 0.93 22.41 -16.74
N ALA A 415 2.09 22.99 -17.09
CA ALA A 415 2.15 24.28 -17.77
C ALA A 415 1.54 24.22 -19.18
N THR A 416 1.78 23.12 -19.91
CA THR A 416 1.13 22.86 -21.21
C THR A 416 -0.39 22.87 -21.08
N VAL A 417 -0.95 22.15 -20.09
CA VAL A 417 -2.39 22.12 -19.85
C VAL A 417 -2.92 23.50 -19.47
N ALA A 418 -2.18 24.26 -18.67
CA ALA A 418 -2.58 25.63 -18.27
C ALA A 418 -2.66 26.57 -19.47
N ASP A 419 -1.76 26.44 -20.44
CA ASP A 419 -1.75 27.29 -21.66
C ASP A 419 -2.77 26.78 -22.70
N LEU A 420 -3.01 25.49 -22.80
CA LEU A 420 -4.09 24.95 -23.63
C LEU A 420 -5.46 25.53 -23.25
N ARG A 421 -5.71 25.71 -21.93
CA ARG A 421 -6.95 26.33 -21.43
C ARG A 421 -7.15 27.80 -21.83
N LYS A 422 -6.08 28.48 -22.27
CA LYS A 422 -6.11 29.89 -22.69
C LYS A 422 -6.28 30.08 -24.19
N LEU A 423 -6.21 29.00 -24.98
CA LEU A 423 -6.37 29.09 -26.42
C LEU A 423 -7.82 29.35 -26.81
N ASP A 424 -8.10 30.36 -27.63
CA ASP A 424 -9.46 30.67 -28.15
C ASP A 424 -10.06 29.51 -28.96
N THR A 425 -9.21 28.62 -29.48
CA THR A 425 -9.63 27.46 -30.26
C THR A 425 -9.98 26.25 -29.39
N VAL A 426 -9.61 26.26 -28.10
CA VAL A 426 -9.93 25.24 -27.09
C VAL A 426 -11.11 25.74 -26.28
N ARG A 427 -12.25 25.08 -26.41
CA ARG A 427 -13.48 25.41 -25.64
C ARG A 427 -13.37 24.95 -24.20
N SER A 428 -12.84 23.75 -23.99
CA SER A 428 -12.61 23.18 -22.68
C SER A 428 -11.52 22.10 -22.68
N VAL A 429 -10.84 21.95 -21.55
CA VAL A 429 -10.00 20.80 -21.24
C VAL A 429 -10.84 19.86 -20.37
N GLU A 430 -11.37 18.82 -20.98
CA GLU A 430 -12.35 17.92 -20.36
C GLU A 430 -11.71 16.92 -19.41
N THR A 431 -10.52 16.43 -19.75
CA THR A 431 -9.81 15.40 -18.97
C THR A 431 -8.33 15.60 -19.05
N VAL A 432 -7.68 15.47 -17.92
CA VAL A 432 -6.22 15.31 -17.80
C VAL A 432 -5.97 14.15 -16.85
N ILE A 433 -5.31 13.10 -17.34
CA ILE A 433 -4.99 11.94 -16.51
C ILE A 433 -3.61 11.41 -16.87
N ARG A 434 -2.85 10.94 -15.88
CA ARG A 434 -1.52 10.38 -16.11
C ARG A 434 -1.59 9.00 -16.76
N VAL A 435 -0.55 8.66 -17.53
CA VAL A 435 -0.40 7.37 -18.20
C VAL A 435 0.86 6.70 -17.69
N GLU A 436 0.73 5.47 -17.21
CA GLU A 436 1.82 4.66 -16.65
C GLU A 436 1.95 3.34 -17.43
N GLY A 437 3.09 2.63 -17.28
CA GLY A 437 3.25 1.25 -17.77
C GLY A 437 3.33 1.06 -19.29
N GLY A 438 3.72 2.05 -20.06
CA GLY A 438 4.03 1.89 -21.49
C GLY A 438 5.54 1.88 -21.71
N ALA A 439 5.99 1.24 -22.82
CA ALA A 439 7.37 1.41 -23.26
C ALA A 439 7.63 2.89 -23.58
N ASN A 440 8.77 3.41 -23.10
CA ASN A 440 9.27 4.75 -23.44
C ASN A 440 9.61 4.83 -24.92
#